data_20632c78e293de1082ee46888e4d2d15
#
_entry.id   20632c78e293de1082ee46888e4d2d15
#
_cell.length_a   1.000
_cell.length_b   1.000
_cell.length_c   1.000
_cell.angle_alpha   90.00
_cell.angle_beta   90.00
_cell.angle_gamma   90.00
#
_symmetry.space_group_name_H-M   'P 1'
#
loop_
_entity.id
_entity.type
_entity.pdbx_description
1 polymer ?
#
loop_
_entity_poly.entity_id
_entity_poly.type
_entity_poly.pdbx_seq_one_letter_code
_entity_poly.pdbx_strand_id
1 'polypeptide(L)' 'MGTHADPVCGMKVDEPEAAAQSTHEGNTYYFCSQGCKNAFDQNPEKYVSKEVGS' A
#
# COMPACT_ATOMS: atom_id res chain seq x y z
N MET A 1 3.03 -0.81 -16.18
CA MET A 1 3.04 -2.16 -15.79
C MET A 1 4.00 -2.39 -14.69
N GLY A 2 3.65 -2.21 -13.53
CA GLY A 2 4.50 -2.51 -12.41
C GLY A 2 3.76 -3.39 -11.45
N THR A 3 4.48 -4.24 -10.77
CA THR A 3 3.93 -5.04 -9.71
C THR A 3 4.38 -4.44 -8.40
N HIS A 4 3.43 -4.23 -7.52
CA HIS A 4 3.71 -3.60 -6.23
C HIS A 4 3.23 -4.51 -5.12
N ALA A 5 3.94 -4.48 -4.00
CA ALA A 5 3.52 -5.25 -2.84
C ALA A 5 2.53 -4.42 -2.03
N ASP A 6 1.39 -5.04 -1.72
CA ASP A 6 0.38 -4.42 -0.85
C ASP A 6 0.98 -4.34 0.55
N PRO A 7 1.13 -3.13 1.11
CA PRO A 7 1.79 -3.00 2.41
C PRO A 7 0.96 -3.58 3.56
N VAL A 8 -0.32 -3.80 3.34
CA VAL A 8 -1.18 -4.33 4.40
C VAL A 8 -1.19 -5.84 4.40
N CYS A 9 -1.49 -6.45 3.27
CA CYS A 9 -1.57 -7.90 3.22
C CYS A 9 -0.34 -8.57 2.64
N GLY A 10 0.55 -7.82 2.02
CA GLY A 10 1.79 -8.38 1.52
C GLY A 10 1.70 -9.10 0.20
N MET A 11 0.54 -9.08 -0.43
CA MET A 11 0.38 -9.74 -1.71
C MET A 11 0.78 -8.80 -2.84
N LYS A 12 1.21 -9.38 -3.94
CA LYS A 12 1.60 -8.59 -5.08
C LYS A 12 0.37 -8.12 -5.86
N VAL A 13 0.41 -6.87 -6.27
CA VAL A 13 -0.70 -6.24 -6.97
C VAL A 13 -0.16 -5.56 -8.22
N ASP A 14 -0.78 -5.83 -9.37
CA ASP A 14 -0.42 -5.15 -10.60
C ASP A 14 -1.15 -3.81 -10.65
N GLU A 15 -0.44 -2.78 -11.12
CA GLU A 15 -1.02 -1.44 -11.15
C GLU A 15 -2.40 -1.39 -11.78
N PRO A 16 -2.57 -1.94 -13.00
CA PRO A 16 -3.87 -1.81 -13.63
C PRO A 16 -4.97 -2.61 -12.96
N GLU A 17 -4.61 -3.55 -12.09
CA GLU A 17 -5.60 -4.38 -11.44
C GLU A 17 -5.79 -4.04 -9.98
N ALA A 18 -5.08 -3.03 -9.49
CA ALA A 18 -5.21 -2.65 -8.10
C ALA A 18 -6.63 -2.16 -7.82
N ALA A 19 -7.22 -2.65 -6.74
CA ALA A 19 -8.55 -2.23 -6.36
C ALA A 19 -8.55 -0.83 -5.80
N ALA A 20 -7.45 -0.40 -5.22
CA ALA A 20 -7.33 0.93 -4.65
C ALA A 20 -5.87 1.34 -4.59
N GLN A 21 -5.65 2.62 -4.41
CA GLN A 21 -4.29 3.11 -4.26
C GLN A 21 -4.30 4.32 -3.34
N SER A 22 -3.15 4.60 -2.75
CA SER A 22 -3.02 5.73 -1.85
C SER A 22 -1.61 6.27 -1.96
N THR A 23 -1.45 7.58 -1.75
CA THR A 23 -0.14 8.21 -1.78
C THR A 23 0.20 8.70 -0.39
N HIS A 24 1.40 8.37 0.09
CA HIS A 24 1.84 8.78 1.41
C HIS A 24 3.29 9.22 1.31
N GLU A 25 3.55 10.46 1.69
CA GLU A 25 4.88 11.04 1.70
C GLU A 25 5.61 10.88 0.36
N GLY A 26 4.87 11.10 -0.73
CA GLY A 26 5.45 11.04 -2.04
C GLY A 26 5.54 9.65 -2.65
N ASN A 27 5.14 8.64 -1.92
CA ASN A 27 5.17 7.27 -2.41
C ASN A 27 3.75 6.78 -2.64
N THR A 28 3.53 6.11 -3.76
CA THR A 28 2.23 5.57 -4.09
C THR A 28 2.18 4.10 -3.74
N TYR A 29 1.12 3.71 -3.05
CA TYR A 29 0.94 2.34 -2.61
C TYR A 29 -0.32 1.78 -3.26
N TYR A 30 -0.25 0.54 -3.68
CA TYR A 30 -1.36 -0.13 -4.35
C TYR A 30 -1.88 -1.24 -3.46
N PHE A 31 -3.19 -1.45 -3.52
CA PHE A 31 -3.85 -2.38 -2.59
C PHE A 31 -4.70 -3.37 -3.35
N CYS A 32 -4.74 -4.59 -2.85
CA CYS A 32 -5.51 -5.64 -3.49
C CYS A 32 -7.01 -5.47 -3.23
N SER A 33 -7.39 -4.67 -2.25
CA SER A 33 -8.80 -4.44 -1.96
C SER A 33 -8.96 -3.11 -1.26
N GLN A 34 -10.20 -2.61 -1.27
CA GLN A 34 -10.52 -1.37 -0.60
C GLN A 34 -10.29 -1.48 0.90
N GLY A 35 -10.52 -2.67 1.46
CA GLY A 35 -10.28 -2.88 2.87
C GLY A 35 -8.83 -2.66 3.26
N CYS A 36 -7.92 -3.11 2.42
CA CYS A 36 -6.51 -2.89 2.68
C CYS A 36 -6.17 -1.41 2.63
N LYS A 37 -6.74 -0.70 1.67
CA LYS A 37 -6.50 0.74 1.58
C LYS A 37 -7.03 1.44 2.82
N ASN A 38 -8.21 1.06 3.27
CA ASN A 38 -8.79 1.69 4.46
C ASN A 38 -7.92 1.46 5.68
N ALA A 39 -7.41 0.25 5.83
CA ALA A 39 -6.53 -0.05 6.95
C ALA A 39 -5.26 0.79 6.89
N PHE A 40 -4.71 0.95 5.69
CA PHE A 40 -3.52 1.75 5.51
C PHE A 40 -3.80 3.21 5.85
N ASP A 41 -4.91 3.75 5.35
CA ASP A 41 -5.24 5.15 5.57
C ASP A 41 -5.44 5.46 7.04
N GLN A 42 -5.97 4.50 7.80
CA GLN A 42 -6.19 4.71 9.21
C GLN A 42 -4.89 4.79 9.99
N ASN A 43 -3.89 4.09 9.54
CA ASN A 43 -2.63 4.07 10.27
C ASN A 43 -1.48 3.78 9.31
N PRO A 44 -1.18 4.73 8.43
CA PRO A 44 -0.17 4.48 7.41
C PRO A 44 1.21 4.22 7.99
N GLU A 45 1.53 4.86 9.09
CA GLU A 45 2.85 4.68 9.67
C GLU A 45 3.08 3.28 10.20
N LYS A 46 2.00 2.59 10.52
CA LYS A 46 2.13 1.22 10.97
C LYS A 46 2.74 0.33 9.89
N TYR A 47 2.46 0.67 8.64
CA TYR A 47 2.87 -0.16 7.52
C TYR A 47 4.14 0.34 6.84
N VAL A 48 4.51 1.59 7.03
CA VAL A 48 5.67 2.15 6.36
C VAL A 48 6.80 2.51 7.31
N SER A 49 6.54 2.62 8.60
CA SER A 49 7.52 3.09 9.55
C SER A 49 8.73 2.19 9.63
N LYS A 50 8.58 0.94 9.30
CA LYS A 50 9.71 0.02 9.37
C LYS A 50 10.81 0.40 8.39
N GLU A 51 10.45 1.11 7.34
CA GLU A 51 11.44 1.55 6.39
C GLU A 51 12.20 2.75 6.92
N VAL A 52 11.50 3.57 7.66
CA VAL A 52 12.11 4.75 8.23
C VAL A 52 13.05 4.37 9.35
N GLY A 53 12.69 3.34 10.07
CA GLY A 53 13.49 2.91 11.20
C GLY A 53 14.87 2.45 10.83
N SER A 54 15.05 2.18 9.58
CA SER A 54 16.36 1.75 9.13
C SER A 54 17.26 2.95 8.89
#